data_902ae3acca05e397d94b85bd8ee71ed8
#
_entry.id   902ae3acca05e397d94b85bd8ee71ed8
#
_cell.length_a   1.000
_cell.length_b   1.000
_cell.length_c   1.000
_cell.angle_alpha   90.00
_cell.angle_beta   90.00
_cell.angle_gamma   90.00
#
_symmetry.space_group_name_H-M   'P 1'
#
loop_
_entity.id
_entity.type
_entity.pdbx_description
1 polymer ?
#
loop_
_entity_poly.entity_id
_entity_poly.type
_entity_poly.pdbx_seq_one_letter_code
_entity_poly.pdbx_strand_id
1 'polypeptide(L)'
;MGVMTGKIPAPMRLPAGDRPVASSDIEDLIQIVGQYESKGAPVVEPDLVLWLLGEGRRIVRDAEFFDALCWRLLGAGLVVSRISLSVFTLHPQIVGLNFRWWRDRHVTEVLRVGYGVQQTADYFESPIRTVIENGATVHFRLADQESIAPYPLLVKLRDGGASGYFACPVTFFNGRHQATTWTTDRPGGFNDADIAQIQAILPVLAVVIEARSMHRLAGTLLNIYLGRTAGQRILDGDIRRAQGEHMNAVILASDMRGFTSLSDRLPGEELIALLDDYFDAVAAPVQARGGEVLKFVGDGLLAIFPLGGCTPADAAERALSAVDEVFARIATLNTERRAVERNEFRFGIGLHLGDVIFGNVGAVDRLDFTAIGPAVNLAFRLETLTKRLGRDLLVSHDFAGACRRPLVSLGFHPVKGLSEPEEVFGLGDHASAI
;
A
#
# COMPACT_ATOMS: atom_id res chain seq x y z
N MET A 1 -29.92 -17.93 -16.73
CA MET A 1 -28.82 -17.05 -17.13
C MET A 1 -29.30 -15.62 -16.91
N GLY A 2 -29.21 -15.13 -15.68
CA GLY A 2 -29.68 -13.80 -15.28
C GLY A 2 -28.54 -12.78 -15.37
N VAL A 3 -28.68 -11.81 -16.24
CA VAL A 3 -27.77 -10.67 -16.32
C VAL A 3 -27.97 -9.85 -15.04
N MET A 4 -27.01 -9.89 -14.13
CA MET A 4 -26.98 -8.96 -13.00
C MET A 4 -26.71 -7.55 -13.54
N THR A 5 -27.74 -6.76 -13.66
CA THR A 5 -27.64 -5.31 -13.82
C THR A 5 -27.29 -4.70 -12.45
N GLY A 6 -26.03 -4.91 -12.01
CA GLY A 6 -25.48 -4.15 -10.90
C GLY A 6 -25.29 -2.70 -11.34
N LYS A 7 -25.98 -1.76 -10.71
CA LYS A 7 -25.71 -0.33 -10.87
C LYS A 7 -24.22 -0.11 -10.63
N ILE A 8 -23.50 0.30 -11.70
CA ILE A 8 -22.16 0.83 -11.61
C ILE A 8 -22.21 1.94 -10.55
N PRO A 9 -21.43 1.88 -9.45
CA PRO A 9 -21.42 3.00 -8.52
C PRO A 9 -21.01 4.24 -9.32
N ALA A 10 -21.85 5.26 -9.26
CA ALA A 10 -21.55 6.55 -9.86
C ALA A 10 -20.15 6.99 -9.40
N PRO A 11 -19.36 7.69 -10.24
CA PRO A 11 -18.11 8.26 -9.80
C PRO A 11 -18.40 9.01 -8.50
N MET A 12 -17.58 8.75 -7.47
CA MET A 12 -17.77 9.32 -6.14
C MET A 12 -17.89 10.84 -6.31
N ARG A 13 -19.13 11.36 -6.28
CA ARG A 13 -19.38 12.79 -6.28
C ARG A 13 -18.96 13.26 -4.89
N LEU A 14 -17.89 14.02 -4.86
CA LEU A 14 -17.54 14.76 -3.65
C LEU A 14 -18.69 15.70 -3.30
N PRO A 15 -18.99 15.89 -1.99
CA PRO A 15 -20.03 16.81 -1.57
C PRO A 15 -19.78 18.21 -2.16
N ALA A 16 -20.83 18.81 -2.70
CA ALA A 16 -20.79 20.16 -3.22
C ALA A 16 -20.58 21.12 -2.05
N GLY A 17 -19.39 21.69 -1.91
CA GLY A 17 -19.14 22.70 -0.87
C GLY A 17 -17.70 23.06 -0.59
N ASP A 18 -16.72 22.23 -0.90
CA ASP A 18 -15.32 22.52 -0.53
C ASP A 18 -14.60 23.34 -1.61
N ARG A 19 -13.90 24.40 -1.14
CA ARG A 19 -13.01 25.19 -2.00
C ARG A 19 -11.87 24.29 -2.50
N PRO A 20 -11.38 24.51 -3.73
CA PRO A 20 -10.23 23.75 -4.23
C PRO A 20 -9.04 23.91 -3.28
N VAL A 21 -8.38 22.80 -2.99
CA VAL A 21 -7.15 22.75 -2.16
C VAL A 21 -6.08 23.58 -2.83
N ALA A 22 -5.33 24.35 -2.05
CA ALA A 22 -4.30 25.25 -2.58
C ALA A 22 -3.17 24.48 -3.27
N SER A 23 -2.54 25.10 -4.26
CA SER A 23 -1.46 24.50 -5.09
C SER A 23 -0.25 23.99 -4.27
N SER A 24 -0.02 24.51 -3.06
CA SER A 24 1.05 24.06 -2.15
C SER A 24 0.89 22.63 -1.64
N ASP A 25 -0.33 22.11 -1.65
CA ASP A 25 -0.63 20.79 -1.07
C ASP A 25 -0.54 19.66 -2.12
N ILE A 26 -0.28 20.00 -3.39
CA ILE A 26 -0.19 19.04 -4.50
C ILE A 26 1.08 18.19 -4.42
N GLU A 27 2.20 18.75 -3.96
CA GLU A 27 3.45 18.01 -3.82
C GLU A 27 3.30 16.83 -2.84
N ASP A 28 2.45 16.97 -1.83
CA ASP A 28 2.10 15.88 -0.91
C ASP A 28 1.16 14.85 -1.53
N LEU A 29 0.32 15.27 -2.48
CA LEU A 29 -0.66 14.40 -3.15
C LEU A 29 -0.07 13.65 -4.35
N ILE A 30 1.01 14.15 -4.95
CA ILE A 30 1.65 13.52 -6.11
C ILE A 30 3.14 13.33 -5.82
N GLN A 31 3.51 12.10 -5.47
CA GLN A 31 4.89 11.77 -5.09
C GLN A 31 5.53 10.84 -6.10
N ILE A 32 6.78 11.12 -6.50
CA ILE A 32 7.59 10.20 -7.27
C ILE A 32 8.05 9.07 -6.32
N VAL A 33 7.57 7.86 -6.57
CA VAL A 33 7.90 6.67 -5.76
C VAL A 33 8.87 5.73 -6.45
N GLY A 34 9.20 6.00 -7.71
CA GLY A 34 10.17 5.22 -8.46
C GLY A 34 10.57 5.91 -9.74
N GLN A 35 11.79 5.62 -10.17
CA GLN A 35 12.32 6.02 -11.46
C GLN A 35 12.97 4.81 -12.12
N TYR A 36 12.73 4.65 -13.40
CA TYR A 36 13.40 3.67 -14.24
C TYR A 36 14.29 4.42 -15.23
N GLU A 37 15.60 4.27 -15.09
CA GLU A 37 16.57 4.82 -16.04
C GLU A 37 16.50 4.01 -17.33
N SER A 38 16.06 4.67 -18.38
CA SER A 38 15.93 4.06 -19.69
C SER A 38 17.31 3.93 -20.34
N LYS A 39 17.63 2.72 -20.79
CA LYS A 39 18.74 2.45 -21.70
C LYS A 39 18.25 2.30 -23.13
N GLY A 40 16.96 2.58 -23.36
CA GLY A 40 16.29 2.36 -24.62
C GLY A 40 16.70 3.36 -25.70
N ALA A 41 16.51 2.91 -26.92
CA ALA A 41 16.54 3.67 -28.16
C ALA A 41 15.31 3.28 -28.96
N PRO A 42 14.93 4.04 -30.02
CA PRO A 42 13.83 3.65 -30.90
C PRO A 42 14.02 2.22 -31.42
N VAL A 43 13.04 1.37 -31.15
CA VAL A 43 13.04 -0.04 -31.58
C VAL A 43 12.01 -0.19 -32.69
N VAL A 44 12.45 -0.65 -33.85
CA VAL A 44 11.53 -0.99 -34.92
C VAL A 44 10.88 -2.33 -34.59
N GLU A 45 9.59 -2.26 -34.26
CA GLU A 45 8.77 -3.44 -33.97
C GLU A 45 7.82 -3.64 -35.14
N PRO A 46 7.96 -4.73 -35.93
CA PRO A 46 7.12 -4.96 -37.09
C PRO A 46 5.63 -5.07 -36.74
N ASP A 47 5.31 -5.66 -35.60
CA ASP A 47 3.94 -5.78 -35.10
C ASP A 47 3.87 -5.45 -33.61
N LEU A 48 3.59 -4.19 -33.30
CA LEU A 48 3.48 -3.69 -31.93
C LEU A 48 2.33 -4.36 -31.16
N VAL A 49 1.27 -4.78 -31.84
CA VAL A 49 0.15 -5.50 -31.25
C VAL A 49 0.59 -6.89 -30.79
N LEU A 50 1.29 -7.63 -31.66
CA LEU A 50 1.84 -8.94 -31.27
C LEU A 50 2.86 -8.82 -30.15
N TRP A 51 3.72 -7.79 -30.16
CA TRP A 51 4.64 -7.55 -29.06
C TRP A 51 3.90 -7.28 -27.74
N LEU A 52 2.88 -6.42 -27.73
CA LEU A 52 2.07 -6.13 -26.54
C LEU A 52 1.42 -7.39 -25.96
N LEU A 53 0.86 -8.24 -26.82
CA LEU A 53 0.20 -9.49 -26.42
C LEU A 53 1.18 -10.63 -26.10
N GLY A 54 2.39 -10.55 -26.60
CA GLY A 54 3.45 -11.57 -26.46
C GLY A 54 4.49 -11.22 -25.41
N GLU A 55 5.63 -10.70 -25.87
CA GLU A 55 6.79 -10.42 -25.03
C GLU A 55 6.56 -9.24 -24.07
N GLY A 56 5.94 -8.17 -24.55
CA GLY A 56 5.70 -6.96 -23.78
C GLY A 56 4.92 -7.22 -22.48
N ARG A 57 3.85 -8.02 -22.57
CA ARG A 57 3.05 -8.35 -21.38
C ARG A 57 3.79 -9.16 -20.32
N ARG A 58 4.92 -9.82 -20.67
CA ARG A 58 5.74 -10.62 -19.75
C ARG A 58 6.76 -9.79 -18.98
N ILE A 59 7.00 -8.55 -19.38
CA ILE A 59 7.88 -7.65 -18.63
C ILE A 59 7.27 -7.41 -17.25
N VAL A 60 7.96 -7.83 -16.21
CA VAL A 60 7.41 -7.84 -14.83
C VAL A 60 7.18 -6.44 -14.29
N ARG A 61 8.17 -5.55 -14.45
CA ARG A 61 8.09 -4.18 -13.89
C ARG A 61 7.27 -3.27 -14.79
N ASP A 62 6.27 -2.59 -14.22
CA ASP A 62 5.39 -1.69 -14.99
C ASP A 62 6.14 -0.52 -15.62
N ALA A 63 7.10 0.07 -14.92
CA ALA A 63 7.91 1.17 -15.47
C ALA A 63 8.77 0.70 -16.66
N GLU A 64 9.36 -0.48 -16.58
CA GLU A 64 10.14 -1.09 -17.65
C GLU A 64 9.25 -1.43 -18.86
N PHE A 65 8.08 -1.99 -18.62
CA PHE A 65 7.09 -2.24 -19.67
C PHE A 65 6.71 -0.94 -20.40
N PHE A 66 6.40 0.10 -19.64
CA PHE A 66 5.96 1.37 -20.20
C PHE A 66 7.09 2.05 -21.00
N ASP A 67 8.30 2.00 -20.48
CA ASP A 67 9.50 2.46 -21.19
C ASP A 67 9.69 1.74 -22.52
N ALA A 68 9.68 0.41 -22.50
CA ALA A 68 9.84 -0.43 -23.67
C ALA A 68 8.76 -0.18 -24.74
N LEU A 69 7.52 0.08 -24.32
CA LEU A 69 6.43 0.48 -25.20
C LEU A 69 6.70 1.83 -25.86
N CYS A 70 7.12 2.84 -25.09
CA CYS A 70 7.37 4.18 -25.60
C CYS A 70 8.48 4.20 -26.65
N TRP A 71 9.56 3.44 -26.46
CA TRP A 71 10.63 3.32 -27.45
C TRP A 71 10.19 2.63 -28.73
N ARG A 72 9.28 1.65 -28.65
CA ARG A 72 8.71 0.99 -29.84
C ARG A 72 7.76 1.89 -30.61
N LEU A 73 7.00 2.72 -29.92
CA LEU A 73 6.16 3.74 -30.53
C LEU A 73 7.00 4.75 -31.33
N LEU A 74 8.14 5.18 -30.78
CA LEU A 74 9.11 6.01 -31.51
C LEU A 74 9.67 5.26 -32.73
N GLY A 75 10.05 3.99 -32.59
CA GLY A 75 10.52 3.15 -33.68
C GLY A 75 9.47 2.95 -34.79
N ALA A 76 8.19 2.99 -34.43
CA ALA A 76 7.07 2.95 -35.38
C ALA A 76 6.79 4.32 -36.04
N GLY A 77 7.64 5.33 -35.80
CA GLY A 77 7.56 6.66 -36.44
C GLY A 77 6.69 7.69 -35.71
N LEU A 78 6.13 7.34 -34.55
CA LEU A 78 5.37 8.29 -33.75
C LEU A 78 6.33 9.22 -32.99
N VAL A 79 6.41 10.48 -33.40
CA VAL A 79 7.30 11.46 -32.77
C VAL A 79 6.67 11.98 -31.48
N VAL A 80 7.15 11.49 -30.34
CA VAL A 80 6.69 11.88 -29.01
C VAL A 80 7.87 12.28 -28.14
N SER A 81 7.70 13.31 -27.34
CA SER A 81 8.68 13.77 -26.34
C SER A 81 8.35 13.32 -24.93
N ARG A 82 7.04 13.13 -24.64
CA ARG A 82 6.54 12.68 -23.34
C ARG A 82 5.25 11.86 -23.55
N ILE A 83 5.15 10.76 -22.81
CA ILE A 83 3.90 9.98 -22.68
C ILE A 83 3.58 9.82 -21.20
N SER A 84 2.31 9.94 -20.82
CA SER A 84 1.86 9.68 -19.46
C SER A 84 0.64 8.78 -19.49
N LEU A 85 0.60 7.83 -18.55
CA LEU A 85 -0.51 6.91 -18.34
C LEU A 85 -0.93 6.97 -16.87
N SER A 86 -2.15 7.43 -16.63
CA SER A 86 -2.77 7.43 -15.31
C SER A 86 -3.67 6.20 -15.17
N VAL A 87 -3.47 5.42 -14.12
CA VAL A 87 -4.23 4.21 -13.83
C VAL A 87 -4.78 4.28 -12.42
N PHE A 88 -6.10 4.27 -12.30
CA PHE A 88 -6.77 4.17 -11.00
C PHE A 88 -6.57 2.80 -10.38
N THR A 89 -6.44 2.78 -9.04
CA THR A 89 -6.30 1.54 -8.27
C THR A 89 -7.21 1.57 -7.04
N LEU A 90 -7.44 0.41 -6.45
CA LEU A 90 -8.07 0.30 -5.13
C LEU A 90 -6.96 0.13 -4.10
N HIS A 91 -6.69 1.18 -3.36
CA HIS A 91 -5.66 1.22 -2.32
C HIS A 91 -6.09 2.19 -1.22
N PRO A 92 -5.89 1.91 0.08
CA PRO A 92 -6.36 2.78 1.17
C PRO A 92 -5.81 4.21 1.14
N GLN A 93 -4.60 4.40 0.64
CA GLN A 93 -3.87 5.67 0.72
C GLN A 93 -3.76 6.43 -0.61
N ILE A 94 -4.01 5.77 -1.76
CA ILE A 94 -3.84 6.40 -3.07
C ILE A 94 -5.02 6.09 -4.00
N VAL A 95 -5.35 7.06 -4.84
CA VAL A 95 -6.39 6.90 -5.87
C VAL A 95 -5.85 6.21 -7.13
N GLY A 96 -4.54 6.31 -7.37
CA GLY A 96 -3.96 5.73 -8.56
C GLY A 96 -2.44 5.87 -8.68
N LEU A 97 -1.93 5.37 -9.77
CA LEU A 97 -0.55 5.53 -10.21
C LEU A 97 -0.52 6.30 -11.52
N ASN A 98 0.52 7.11 -11.71
CA ASN A 98 0.81 7.75 -12.98
C ASN A 98 2.21 7.34 -13.43
N PHE A 99 2.31 6.79 -14.63
CA PHE A 99 3.57 6.49 -15.30
C PHE A 99 3.86 7.62 -16.26
N ARG A 100 5.06 8.19 -16.19
CA ARG A 100 5.45 9.33 -17.01
C ARG A 100 6.81 9.07 -17.65
N TRP A 101 6.79 8.87 -18.94
CA TRP A 101 7.99 8.68 -19.74
C TRP A 101 8.43 9.98 -20.42
N TRP A 102 9.75 10.20 -20.44
CA TRP A 102 10.40 11.35 -21.06
C TRP A 102 11.50 10.88 -21.99
N ARG A 103 11.34 11.19 -23.31
CA ARG A 103 12.33 10.81 -24.32
C ARG A 103 13.71 11.38 -24.00
N ASP A 104 13.79 12.69 -23.82
CA ASP A 104 15.07 13.40 -23.71
C ASP A 104 15.77 13.21 -22.38
N ARG A 105 15.05 12.81 -21.35
CA ARG A 105 15.60 12.50 -20.03
C ARG A 105 15.97 11.04 -19.87
N HIS A 106 15.58 10.18 -20.80
CA HIS A 106 15.74 8.72 -20.70
C HIS A 106 15.23 8.17 -19.36
N VAL A 107 14.07 8.58 -18.92
CA VAL A 107 13.50 8.18 -17.64
C VAL A 107 12.01 7.90 -17.74
N THR A 108 11.58 6.88 -17.01
CA THR A 108 10.16 6.63 -16.68
C THR A 108 9.97 6.83 -15.18
N GLU A 109 9.21 7.85 -14.83
CA GLU A 109 8.82 8.15 -13.46
C GLU A 109 7.54 7.37 -13.12
N VAL A 110 7.47 6.85 -11.89
CA VAL A 110 6.25 6.29 -11.31
C VAL A 110 5.82 7.19 -10.16
N LEU A 111 4.62 7.76 -10.28
CA LEU A 111 4.07 8.68 -9.31
C LEU A 111 2.89 8.04 -8.60
N ARG A 112 2.83 8.16 -7.29
CA ARG A 112 1.63 7.92 -6.49
C ARG A 112 0.74 9.13 -6.54
N VAL A 113 -0.55 8.89 -6.70
CA VAL A 113 -1.57 9.94 -6.72
C VAL A 113 -2.49 9.71 -5.52
N GLY A 114 -2.42 10.59 -4.53
CA GLY A 114 -3.20 10.54 -3.30
C GLY A 114 -4.67 10.88 -3.50
N TYR A 115 -5.50 10.48 -2.53
CA TYR A 115 -6.88 10.95 -2.45
C TYR A 115 -6.91 12.47 -2.28
N GLY A 116 -7.90 13.14 -2.89
CA GLY A 116 -8.01 14.61 -2.87
C GLY A 116 -7.39 15.30 -4.09
N VAL A 117 -6.55 14.63 -4.91
CA VAL A 117 -6.02 15.23 -6.13
C VAL A 117 -7.12 15.79 -7.03
N GLN A 118 -8.28 15.14 -7.08
CA GLN A 118 -9.42 15.57 -7.87
C GLN A 118 -10.12 16.84 -7.32
N GLN A 119 -9.74 17.29 -6.13
CA GLN A 119 -10.23 18.53 -5.50
C GLN A 119 -9.28 19.71 -5.72
N THR A 120 -8.14 19.47 -6.37
CA THR A 120 -7.12 20.50 -6.60
C THR A 120 -7.45 21.36 -7.82
N ALA A 121 -7.00 22.62 -7.80
CA ALA A 121 -7.10 23.51 -8.94
C ALA A 121 -6.44 22.91 -10.19
N ASP A 122 -5.27 22.27 -10.02
CA ASP A 122 -4.52 21.64 -11.11
C ASP A 122 -5.32 20.53 -11.82
N TYR A 123 -6.15 19.77 -11.08
CA TYR A 123 -7.03 18.79 -11.71
C TYR A 123 -8.19 19.47 -12.45
N PHE A 124 -8.82 20.48 -11.85
CA PHE A 124 -9.95 21.19 -12.46
C PHE A 124 -9.52 21.95 -13.73
N GLU A 125 -8.32 22.48 -13.74
CA GLU A 125 -7.70 23.21 -14.86
C GLU A 125 -6.87 22.29 -15.77
N SER A 126 -7.06 20.98 -15.69
CA SER A 126 -6.34 20.01 -16.51
C SER A 126 -7.22 19.43 -17.62
N PRO A 127 -6.69 19.31 -18.87
CA PRO A 127 -7.40 18.60 -19.93
C PRO A 127 -7.70 17.14 -19.60
N ILE A 128 -6.95 16.51 -18.68
CA ILE A 128 -7.14 15.12 -18.22
C ILE A 128 -8.51 14.93 -17.58
N ARG A 129 -9.06 15.95 -16.92
CA ARG A 129 -10.39 15.90 -16.32
C ARG A 129 -11.44 15.49 -17.33
N THR A 130 -11.45 16.11 -18.51
CA THR A 130 -12.38 15.80 -19.60
C THR A 130 -12.25 14.35 -20.06
N VAL A 131 -11.03 13.82 -20.10
CA VAL A 131 -10.76 12.43 -20.48
C VAL A 131 -11.30 11.45 -19.43
N ILE A 132 -11.06 11.72 -18.15
CA ILE A 132 -11.44 10.81 -17.05
C ILE A 132 -12.95 10.85 -16.80
N GLU A 133 -13.53 12.05 -16.72
CA GLU A 133 -14.94 12.21 -16.34
C GLU A 133 -15.91 11.92 -17.50
N ASN A 134 -15.53 12.30 -18.72
CA ASN A 134 -16.42 12.22 -19.88
C ASN A 134 -16.03 11.15 -20.91
N GLY A 135 -14.86 10.50 -20.74
CA GLY A 135 -14.34 9.58 -21.76
C GLY A 135 -14.01 10.24 -23.11
N ALA A 136 -13.86 11.57 -23.11
CA ALA A 136 -13.65 12.32 -24.35
C ALA A 136 -12.14 12.45 -24.66
N THR A 137 -11.83 12.49 -25.95
CA THR A 137 -10.49 12.79 -26.46
C THR A 137 -10.31 14.30 -26.59
N VAL A 138 -9.11 14.79 -26.26
CA VAL A 138 -8.74 16.20 -26.43
C VAL A 138 -7.44 16.31 -27.23
N HIS A 139 -7.38 17.31 -28.12
CA HIS A 139 -6.23 17.58 -28.96
C HIS A 139 -5.96 19.08 -29.02
N PHE A 140 -4.72 19.49 -28.71
CA PHE A 140 -4.30 20.88 -28.69
C PHE A 140 -3.03 21.07 -29.53
N ARG A 141 -3.04 22.07 -30.39
CA ARG A 141 -1.83 22.67 -30.95
C ARG A 141 -1.32 23.71 -29.96
N LEU A 142 -0.17 23.51 -29.37
CA LEU A 142 0.32 24.36 -28.29
C LEU A 142 0.76 25.78 -28.76
N ALA A 143 0.87 26.00 -30.06
CA ALA A 143 1.06 27.32 -30.63
C ALA A 143 -0.19 28.24 -30.54
N ASP A 144 -1.37 27.64 -30.38
CA ASP A 144 -2.63 28.34 -30.19
C ASP A 144 -2.79 28.78 -28.75
N GLN A 145 -2.35 30.02 -28.47
CA GLN A 145 -2.31 30.57 -27.11
C GLN A 145 -3.70 30.68 -26.47
N GLU A 146 -4.70 31.01 -27.27
CA GLU A 146 -6.06 31.19 -26.76
C GLU A 146 -6.67 29.87 -26.27
N SER A 147 -6.47 28.81 -27.03
CA SER A 147 -7.01 27.48 -26.67
C SER A 147 -6.33 26.85 -25.46
N ILE A 148 -5.06 27.15 -25.19
CA ILE A 148 -4.30 26.57 -24.09
C ILE A 148 -4.27 27.45 -22.81
N ALA A 149 -4.65 28.72 -22.91
CA ALA A 149 -4.63 29.66 -21.78
C ALA A 149 -5.37 29.15 -20.52
N PRO A 150 -6.51 28.41 -20.61
CA PRO A 150 -7.19 27.86 -19.46
C PRO A 150 -6.47 26.70 -18.77
N TYR A 151 -5.37 26.20 -19.37
CA TYR A 151 -4.68 24.99 -18.94
C TYR A 151 -3.21 25.25 -18.60
N PRO A 152 -2.85 25.54 -17.34
CA PRO A 152 -1.47 25.84 -16.93
C PRO A 152 -0.46 24.76 -17.33
N LEU A 153 -0.87 23.49 -17.32
CA LEU A 153 -0.04 22.38 -17.78
C LEU A 153 0.36 22.52 -19.25
N LEU A 154 -0.57 22.92 -20.12
CA LEU A 154 -0.30 23.06 -21.57
C LEU A 154 0.63 24.22 -21.84
N VAL A 155 0.46 25.33 -21.11
CA VAL A 155 1.38 26.49 -21.17
C VAL A 155 2.78 26.06 -20.78
N LYS A 156 2.94 25.33 -19.66
CA LYS A 156 4.23 24.82 -19.19
C LYS A 156 4.89 23.85 -20.19
N LEU A 157 4.09 22.98 -20.84
CA LEU A 157 4.60 22.06 -21.85
C LEU A 157 5.09 22.82 -23.10
N ARG A 158 4.34 23.82 -23.57
CA ARG A 158 4.76 24.70 -24.68
C ARG A 158 6.08 25.41 -24.36
N ASP A 159 6.18 26.00 -23.18
CA ASP A 159 7.39 26.73 -22.76
C ASP A 159 8.60 25.79 -22.63
N GLY A 160 8.36 24.50 -22.40
CA GLY A 160 9.33 23.42 -22.45
C GLY A 160 9.64 22.88 -23.86
N GLY A 161 9.12 23.52 -24.93
CA GLY A 161 9.43 23.17 -26.32
C GLY A 161 8.45 22.20 -26.98
N ALA A 162 7.36 21.81 -26.32
CA ALA A 162 6.35 20.99 -26.93
C ALA A 162 5.50 21.80 -27.92
N SER A 163 5.08 21.18 -29.02
CA SER A 163 4.28 21.77 -30.10
C SER A 163 2.84 21.25 -30.15
N GLY A 164 2.60 20.05 -29.58
CA GLY A 164 1.28 19.41 -29.57
C GLY A 164 1.04 18.56 -28.33
N TYR A 165 -0.23 18.51 -27.93
CA TYR A 165 -0.73 17.69 -26.85
C TYR A 165 -1.99 16.93 -27.27
N PHE A 166 -2.01 15.65 -26.99
CA PHE A 166 -3.13 14.77 -27.25
C PHE A 166 -3.42 13.94 -26.00
N ALA A 167 -4.68 13.86 -25.59
CA ALA A 167 -5.07 12.99 -24.49
C ALA A 167 -6.35 12.24 -24.83
N CYS A 168 -6.39 10.96 -24.43
CA CYS A 168 -7.49 10.08 -24.74
C CYS A 168 -7.70 9.03 -23.65
N PRO A 169 -8.93 8.48 -23.55
CA PRO A 169 -9.25 7.46 -22.58
C PRO A 169 -8.68 6.10 -22.99
N VAL A 170 -8.19 5.37 -21.98
CA VAL A 170 -7.98 3.93 -22.04
C VAL A 170 -9.13 3.30 -21.24
N THR A 171 -10.14 2.81 -21.93
CA THR A 171 -11.37 2.34 -21.29
C THR A 171 -11.25 0.87 -20.93
N PHE A 172 -11.42 0.56 -19.64
CA PHE A 172 -11.43 -0.79 -19.12
C PHE A 172 -12.80 -1.46 -19.31
N PHE A 173 -12.87 -2.79 -19.15
CA PHE A 173 -14.09 -3.57 -19.39
C PHE A 173 -15.26 -3.13 -18.46
N ASN A 174 -14.95 -2.59 -17.28
CA ASN A 174 -15.93 -2.07 -16.33
C ASN A 174 -16.44 -0.65 -16.68
N GLY A 175 -16.07 -0.12 -17.85
CA GLY A 175 -16.44 1.20 -18.31
C GLY A 175 -15.68 2.37 -17.69
N ARG A 176 -14.73 2.10 -16.78
CA ARG A 176 -13.90 3.17 -16.20
C ARG A 176 -12.84 3.65 -17.20
N HIS A 177 -12.71 4.97 -17.30
CA HIS A 177 -11.70 5.60 -18.13
C HIS A 177 -10.42 5.83 -17.33
N GLN A 178 -9.33 5.27 -17.84
CA GLN A 178 -7.97 5.67 -17.49
C GLN A 178 -7.55 6.74 -18.48
N ALA A 179 -6.56 7.56 -18.15
CA ALA A 179 -6.12 8.62 -19.06
C ALA A 179 -4.71 8.37 -19.57
N THR A 180 -4.53 8.50 -20.88
CA THR A 180 -3.19 8.59 -21.47
C THR A 180 -3.02 9.95 -22.14
N THR A 181 -1.83 10.54 -21.98
CA THR A 181 -1.48 11.83 -22.56
C THR A 181 -0.20 11.73 -23.36
N TRP A 182 -0.17 12.37 -24.48
CA TRP A 182 0.89 12.35 -25.49
C TRP A 182 1.33 13.77 -25.78
N THR A 183 2.63 13.98 -25.79
CA THR A 183 3.21 15.29 -26.09
C THR A 183 4.24 15.12 -27.19
N THR A 184 4.23 16.01 -28.17
CA THR A 184 5.18 16.02 -29.27
C THR A 184 5.89 17.36 -29.40
N ASP A 185 7.10 17.34 -29.87
CA ASP A 185 7.91 18.51 -30.28
C ASP A 185 8.01 18.66 -31.80
N ARG A 186 7.31 17.79 -32.57
CA ARG A 186 7.24 17.91 -34.03
C ARG A 186 6.65 19.26 -34.41
N PRO A 187 7.27 20.01 -35.32
CA PRO A 187 6.69 21.26 -35.84
C PRO A 187 5.27 21.04 -36.37
N GLY A 188 4.32 21.85 -35.86
CA GLY A 188 2.89 21.73 -36.19
C GLY A 188 2.07 20.78 -35.34
N GLY A 189 2.69 20.06 -34.39
CA GLY A 189 2.00 19.15 -33.48
C GLY A 189 1.72 17.78 -34.06
N PHE A 190 0.74 17.06 -33.51
CA PHE A 190 0.26 15.78 -34.04
C PHE A 190 -0.58 16.00 -35.31
N ASN A 191 -0.34 15.17 -36.30
CA ASN A 191 -1.19 15.11 -37.50
C ASN A 191 -2.22 13.96 -37.37
N ASP A 192 -3.13 13.85 -38.34
CA ASP A 192 -4.20 12.84 -38.32
C ASP A 192 -3.66 11.41 -38.35
N ALA A 193 -2.51 11.17 -39.00
CA ALA A 193 -1.88 9.85 -39.04
C ALA A 193 -1.30 9.46 -37.67
N ASP A 194 -0.67 10.40 -36.95
CA ASP A 194 -0.19 10.20 -35.58
C ASP A 194 -1.36 9.83 -34.64
N ILE A 195 -2.46 10.60 -34.74
CA ILE A 195 -3.65 10.36 -33.92
C ILE A 195 -4.27 9.01 -34.24
N ALA A 196 -4.40 8.66 -35.51
CA ALA A 196 -4.92 7.38 -35.93
C ALA A 196 -4.05 6.21 -35.42
N GLN A 197 -2.73 6.36 -35.45
CA GLN A 197 -1.79 5.36 -34.92
C GLN A 197 -1.94 5.20 -33.40
N ILE A 198 -2.07 6.27 -32.65
CA ILE A 198 -2.33 6.24 -31.22
C ILE A 198 -3.67 5.53 -30.96
N GLN A 199 -4.73 5.93 -31.65
CA GLN A 199 -6.06 5.35 -31.44
C GLN A 199 -6.12 3.86 -31.80
N ALA A 200 -5.39 3.41 -32.81
CA ALA A 200 -5.36 2.01 -33.22
C ALA A 200 -4.77 1.08 -32.15
N ILE A 201 -3.83 1.57 -31.32
CA ILE A 201 -3.20 0.75 -30.28
C ILE A 201 -4.00 0.73 -28.96
N LEU A 202 -4.87 1.72 -28.72
CA LEU A 202 -5.56 1.87 -27.43
C LEU A 202 -6.37 0.64 -27.01
N PRO A 203 -7.12 -0.05 -27.89
CA PRO A 203 -7.90 -1.23 -27.47
C PRO A 203 -7.00 -2.36 -26.91
N VAL A 204 -5.87 -2.63 -27.57
CA VAL A 204 -4.93 -3.65 -27.11
C VAL A 204 -4.20 -3.19 -25.86
N LEU A 205 -3.79 -1.93 -25.82
CA LEU A 205 -3.18 -1.33 -24.65
C LEU A 205 -4.12 -1.40 -23.43
N ALA A 206 -5.41 -1.14 -23.62
CA ALA A 206 -6.42 -1.24 -22.57
C ALA A 206 -6.43 -2.65 -21.95
N VAL A 207 -6.50 -3.69 -22.77
CA VAL A 207 -6.49 -5.09 -22.29
C VAL A 207 -5.21 -5.41 -21.51
N VAL A 208 -4.05 -5.01 -22.03
CA VAL A 208 -2.77 -5.29 -21.36
C VAL A 208 -2.64 -4.52 -20.03
N ILE A 209 -2.97 -3.22 -20.02
CA ILE A 209 -2.91 -2.41 -18.81
C ILE A 209 -3.91 -2.90 -17.77
N GLU A 210 -5.11 -3.27 -18.20
CA GLU A 210 -6.13 -3.81 -17.30
C GLU A 210 -5.69 -5.12 -16.66
N ALA A 211 -5.18 -6.07 -17.42
CA ALA A 211 -4.66 -7.33 -16.89
C ALA A 211 -3.52 -7.11 -15.87
N ARG A 212 -2.57 -6.21 -16.19
CA ARG A 212 -1.48 -5.84 -15.27
C ARG A 212 -2.02 -5.16 -14.01
N SER A 213 -2.99 -4.27 -14.16
CA SER A 213 -3.62 -3.57 -13.04
C SER A 213 -4.38 -4.52 -12.12
N MET A 214 -5.09 -5.50 -12.67
CA MET A 214 -5.79 -6.52 -11.89
C MET A 214 -4.81 -7.41 -11.12
N HIS A 215 -3.72 -7.84 -11.73
CA HIS A 215 -2.68 -8.62 -11.05
C HIS A 215 -2.05 -7.83 -9.90
N ARG A 216 -1.67 -6.59 -10.12
CA ARG A 216 -1.15 -5.69 -9.07
C ARG A 216 -2.18 -5.45 -7.96
N LEU A 217 -3.44 -5.22 -8.33
CA LEU A 217 -4.53 -5.00 -7.38
C LEU A 217 -4.72 -6.22 -6.49
N ALA A 218 -4.74 -7.43 -7.05
CA ALA A 218 -4.84 -8.66 -6.27
C ALA A 218 -3.71 -8.75 -5.24
N GLY A 219 -2.45 -8.53 -5.65
CA GLY A 219 -1.30 -8.51 -4.74
C GLY A 219 -1.40 -7.42 -3.67
N THR A 220 -1.82 -6.22 -4.05
CA THR A 220 -1.98 -5.11 -3.12
C THR A 220 -3.05 -5.40 -2.06
N LEU A 221 -4.23 -5.87 -2.47
CA LEU A 221 -5.32 -6.19 -1.54
C LEU A 221 -4.93 -7.35 -0.60
N LEU A 222 -4.35 -8.41 -1.15
CA LEU A 222 -3.89 -9.52 -0.32
C LEU A 222 -2.83 -9.09 0.70
N ASN A 223 -1.88 -8.26 0.30
CA ASN A 223 -0.85 -7.75 1.22
C ASN A 223 -1.41 -6.82 2.30
N ILE A 224 -2.40 -5.98 1.96
CA ILE A 224 -3.00 -5.05 2.92
C ILE A 224 -3.89 -5.79 3.92
N TYR A 225 -4.69 -6.74 3.46
CA TYR A 225 -5.68 -7.39 4.32
C TYR A 225 -5.17 -8.65 5.03
N LEU A 226 -4.16 -9.32 4.47
CA LEU A 226 -3.66 -10.60 5.00
C LEU A 226 -2.19 -10.56 5.43
N GLY A 227 -1.49 -9.46 5.14
CA GLY A 227 -0.05 -9.38 5.34
C GLY A 227 0.76 -9.89 4.14
N ARG A 228 2.05 -9.56 4.12
CA ARG A 228 2.90 -9.77 2.95
C ARG A 228 3.14 -11.26 2.65
N THR A 229 3.48 -12.05 3.66
CA THR A 229 3.78 -13.49 3.48
C THR A 229 2.53 -14.27 3.12
N ALA A 230 1.42 -14.03 3.83
CA ALA A 230 0.14 -14.66 3.54
C ALA A 230 -0.36 -14.28 2.14
N GLY A 231 -0.32 -13.01 1.79
CA GLY A 231 -0.72 -12.51 0.49
C GLY A 231 0.08 -13.13 -0.66
N GLN A 232 1.41 -13.24 -0.52
CA GLN A 232 2.26 -13.87 -1.52
C GLN A 232 1.99 -15.36 -1.65
N ARG A 233 1.86 -16.10 -0.56
CA ARG A 233 1.54 -17.53 -0.60
C ARG A 233 0.22 -17.81 -1.31
N ILE A 234 -0.80 -16.99 -1.08
CA ILE A 234 -2.10 -17.11 -1.77
C ILE A 234 -1.96 -16.86 -3.27
N LEU A 235 -1.18 -15.85 -3.66
CA LEU A 235 -0.89 -15.58 -5.08
C LEU A 235 -0.13 -16.73 -5.75
N ASP A 236 0.75 -17.40 -5.00
CA ASP A 236 1.51 -18.55 -5.48
C ASP A 236 0.68 -19.86 -5.52
N GLY A 237 -0.60 -19.79 -5.06
CA GLY A 237 -1.55 -20.90 -5.12
C GLY A 237 -1.67 -21.73 -3.84
N ASP A 238 -1.10 -21.30 -2.73
CA ASP A 238 -1.26 -21.94 -1.42
C ASP A 238 -2.61 -21.54 -0.78
N ILE A 239 -3.69 -22.03 -1.38
CA ILE A 239 -5.08 -21.67 -1.03
C ILE A 239 -5.87 -22.82 -0.38
N ARG A 240 -5.25 -23.98 -0.22
CA ARG A 240 -5.98 -25.16 0.27
C ARG A 240 -6.25 -25.05 1.77
N ARG A 241 -7.48 -25.36 2.15
CA ARG A 241 -7.91 -25.47 3.55
C ARG A 241 -7.14 -26.58 4.26
N ALA A 242 -6.88 -26.38 5.57
CA ALA A 242 -6.18 -27.32 6.45
C ALA A 242 -4.72 -27.62 6.02
N GLN A 243 -4.11 -26.75 5.23
CA GLN A 243 -2.67 -26.76 4.99
C GLN A 243 -2.02 -25.74 5.94
N GLY A 244 -1.12 -26.24 6.78
CA GLY A 244 -0.32 -25.41 7.68
C GLY A 244 1.09 -25.97 7.77
N GLU A 245 2.02 -25.08 7.94
CA GLU A 245 3.43 -25.37 8.13
C GLU A 245 3.79 -25.21 9.60
N HIS A 246 4.50 -26.21 10.15
CA HIS A 246 5.08 -26.09 11.49
C HIS A 246 6.30 -25.17 11.41
N MET A 247 6.30 -24.12 12.20
CA MET A 247 7.42 -23.21 12.30
C MET A 247 7.65 -22.80 13.75
N ASN A 248 8.92 -22.52 14.08
CA ASN A 248 9.26 -21.88 15.32
C ASN A 248 9.38 -20.36 15.12
N ALA A 249 8.77 -19.58 15.99
CA ALA A 249 8.71 -18.15 15.90
C ALA A 249 8.66 -17.48 17.27
N VAL A 250 9.06 -16.21 17.34
CA VAL A 250 8.64 -15.36 18.45
C VAL A 250 7.26 -14.82 18.12
N ILE A 251 6.33 -15.02 19.05
CA ILE A 251 4.96 -14.55 18.97
C ILE A 251 4.86 -13.26 19.80
N LEU A 252 4.26 -12.21 19.22
CA LEU A 252 3.94 -10.96 19.87
C LEU A 252 2.42 -10.80 19.91
N ALA A 253 1.88 -10.68 21.11
CA ALA A 253 0.50 -10.28 21.35
C ALA A 253 0.53 -8.90 22.00
N SER A 254 -0.27 -7.96 21.52
CA SER A 254 -0.42 -6.63 22.08
C SER A 254 -1.88 -6.26 22.19
N ASP A 255 -2.27 -5.52 23.25
CA ASP A 255 -3.64 -5.08 23.47
C ASP A 255 -3.66 -3.71 24.15
N MET A 256 -4.68 -2.89 23.82
CA MET A 256 -4.83 -1.55 24.40
C MET A 256 -5.56 -1.63 25.73
N ARG A 257 -5.11 -0.90 26.71
CA ARG A 257 -5.75 -0.87 28.03
C ARG A 257 -6.88 0.16 28.08
N GLY A 258 -8.04 -0.27 28.56
CA GLY A 258 -9.18 0.61 28.78
C GLY A 258 -9.99 0.93 27.54
N PHE A 259 -9.76 0.22 26.43
CA PHE A 259 -10.46 0.43 25.16
C PHE A 259 -11.98 0.31 25.30
N THR A 260 -12.50 -0.69 26.01
CA THR A 260 -13.95 -0.83 26.25
C THR A 260 -14.56 0.45 26.82
N SER A 261 -13.88 1.09 27.77
CA SER A 261 -14.36 2.38 28.36
C SER A 261 -14.24 3.56 27.37
N LEU A 262 -13.28 3.51 26.46
CA LEU A 262 -13.13 4.52 25.40
C LEU A 262 -14.18 4.34 24.32
N SER A 263 -14.48 3.11 23.93
CA SER A 263 -15.49 2.80 22.90
C SER A 263 -16.91 3.21 23.32
N ASP A 264 -17.21 3.24 24.63
CA ASP A 264 -18.49 3.72 25.16
C ASP A 264 -18.63 5.25 25.14
N ARG A 265 -17.52 5.99 25.01
CA ARG A 265 -17.49 7.46 25.17
C ARG A 265 -17.15 8.22 23.90
N LEU A 266 -16.33 7.64 23.03
CA LEU A 266 -15.84 8.32 21.84
C LEU A 266 -16.80 8.15 20.65
N PRO A 267 -16.98 9.17 19.81
CA PRO A 267 -17.61 9.02 18.50
C PRO A 267 -16.88 7.98 17.65
N GLY A 268 -17.61 7.26 16.78
CA GLY A 268 -17.05 6.17 16.00
C GLY A 268 -15.83 6.57 15.14
N GLU A 269 -15.86 7.76 14.54
CA GLU A 269 -14.74 8.26 13.74
C GLU A 269 -13.47 8.52 14.58
N GLU A 270 -13.63 9.08 15.78
CA GLU A 270 -12.52 9.31 16.71
C GLU A 270 -11.97 7.98 17.25
N LEU A 271 -12.84 7.00 17.46
CA LEU A 271 -12.44 5.67 17.91
C LEU A 271 -11.62 4.95 16.82
N ILE A 272 -12.02 5.05 15.55
CA ILE A 272 -11.27 4.48 14.43
C ILE A 272 -9.91 5.17 14.31
N ALA A 273 -9.87 6.49 14.33
CA ALA A 273 -8.60 7.23 14.26
C ALA A 273 -7.65 6.89 15.42
N LEU A 274 -8.21 6.67 16.63
CA LEU A 274 -7.43 6.23 17.79
C LEU A 274 -6.83 4.83 17.59
N LEU A 275 -7.61 3.90 17.02
CA LEU A 275 -7.12 2.55 16.70
C LEU A 275 -6.06 2.58 15.61
N ASP A 276 -6.26 3.39 14.56
CA ASP A 276 -5.30 3.54 13.47
C ASP A 276 -3.95 4.07 13.98
N ASP A 277 -3.96 5.14 14.81
CA ASP A 277 -2.75 5.67 15.44
C ASP A 277 -2.00 4.61 16.27
N TYR A 278 -2.75 3.81 17.07
CA TYR A 278 -2.18 2.76 17.89
C TYR A 278 -1.61 1.61 17.05
N PHE A 279 -2.37 1.12 16.07
CA PHE A 279 -1.93 0.04 15.22
C PHE A 279 -0.73 0.42 14.37
N ASP A 280 -0.67 1.65 13.85
CA ASP A 280 0.50 2.14 13.13
C ASP A 280 1.74 2.23 14.03
N ALA A 281 1.56 2.64 15.28
CA ALA A 281 2.65 2.71 16.25
C ALA A 281 3.23 1.33 16.60
N VAL A 282 2.42 0.25 16.54
CA VAL A 282 2.86 -1.11 16.85
C VAL A 282 3.26 -1.88 15.60
N ALA A 283 2.45 -1.82 14.53
CA ALA A 283 2.65 -2.62 13.33
C ALA A 283 3.91 -2.20 12.53
N ALA A 284 4.17 -0.91 12.39
CA ALA A 284 5.30 -0.42 11.61
C ALA A 284 6.67 -0.86 12.18
N PRO A 285 6.95 -0.75 13.50
CA PRO A 285 8.18 -1.30 14.09
C PRO A 285 8.32 -2.80 13.92
N VAL A 286 7.23 -3.56 14.10
CA VAL A 286 7.22 -5.02 13.90
C VAL A 286 7.64 -5.37 12.48
N GLN A 287 7.02 -4.74 11.48
CA GLN A 287 7.35 -4.98 10.06
C GLN A 287 8.77 -4.53 9.69
N ALA A 288 9.22 -3.39 10.20
CA ALA A 288 10.57 -2.87 9.96
C ALA A 288 11.67 -3.82 10.48
N ARG A 289 11.39 -4.60 11.53
CA ARG A 289 12.32 -5.58 12.12
C ARG A 289 12.10 -7.00 11.60
N GLY A 290 11.36 -7.16 10.49
CA GLY A 290 11.14 -8.45 9.84
C GLY A 290 10.13 -9.35 10.57
N GLY A 291 9.29 -8.75 11.40
CA GLY A 291 8.08 -9.38 11.92
C GLY A 291 6.93 -9.25 10.93
N GLU A 292 5.89 -10.04 11.15
CA GLU A 292 4.68 -10.04 10.35
C GLU A 292 3.46 -9.89 11.26
N VAL A 293 2.64 -8.87 10.99
CA VAL A 293 1.34 -8.71 11.65
C VAL A 293 0.37 -9.65 10.96
N LEU A 294 -0.19 -10.59 11.71
CA LEU A 294 -1.10 -11.61 11.20
C LEU A 294 -2.55 -11.14 11.21
N LYS A 295 -2.96 -10.47 12.27
CA LYS A 295 -4.31 -9.93 12.39
C LYS A 295 -4.44 -8.93 13.54
N PHE A 296 -5.44 -8.08 13.38
CA PHE A 296 -5.98 -7.25 14.45
C PHE A 296 -7.13 -8.01 15.14
N VAL A 297 -7.17 -7.98 16.46
CA VAL A 297 -8.15 -8.70 17.29
C VAL A 297 -8.78 -7.70 18.26
N GLY A 298 -9.87 -7.07 17.84
CA GLY A 298 -10.44 -5.94 18.59
C GLY A 298 -9.48 -4.75 18.63
N ASP A 299 -9.05 -4.36 19.81
CA ASP A 299 -8.06 -3.34 20.09
C ASP A 299 -6.63 -3.88 20.25
N GLY A 300 -6.44 -5.16 19.98
CA GLY A 300 -5.15 -5.83 20.03
C GLY A 300 -4.65 -6.29 18.67
N LEU A 301 -3.41 -6.76 18.62
CA LEU A 301 -2.84 -7.37 17.44
C LEU A 301 -2.03 -8.62 17.78
N LEU A 302 -1.97 -9.53 16.80
CA LEU A 302 -1.10 -10.70 16.80
C LEU A 302 -0.05 -10.55 15.71
N ALA A 303 1.22 -10.69 16.09
CA ALA A 303 2.33 -10.71 15.15
C ALA A 303 3.28 -11.86 15.45
N ILE A 304 4.09 -12.22 14.46
CA ILE A 304 5.15 -13.23 14.62
C ILE A 304 6.47 -12.70 14.05
N PHE A 305 7.57 -13.21 14.59
CA PHE A 305 8.91 -13.09 14.02
C PHE A 305 9.39 -14.51 13.72
N PRO A 306 9.21 -14.99 12.49
CA PRO A 306 9.64 -16.32 12.09
C PRO A 306 11.15 -16.46 12.25
N LEU A 307 11.64 -17.63 12.69
CA LEU A 307 13.08 -17.88 12.74
C LEU A 307 13.67 -17.88 11.32
N GLY A 308 13.02 -18.55 10.36
CA GLY A 308 13.37 -18.46 8.94
C GLY A 308 14.85 -18.74 8.62
N GLY A 309 15.50 -19.59 9.43
CA GLY A 309 16.93 -19.88 9.33
C GLY A 309 17.85 -19.01 10.21
N CYS A 310 17.33 -18.01 10.92
CA CYS A 310 18.07 -17.29 11.96
C CYS A 310 17.98 -18.03 13.31
N THR A 311 18.87 -17.66 14.23
CA THR A 311 18.86 -18.25 15.58
C THR A 311 17.68 -17.73 16.41
N PRO A 312 17.19 -18.49 17.43
CA PRO A 312 16.22 -17.99 18.39
C PRO A 312 16.61 -16.66 19.03
N ALA A 313 17.89 -16.48 19.31
CA ALA A 313 18.43 -15.24 19.87
C ALA A 313 18.31 -14.04 18.91
N ASP A 314 18.49 -14.25 17.61
CA ASP A 314 18.33 -13.19 16.61
C ASP A 314 16.86 -12.80 16.43
N ALA A 315 15.94 -13.78 16.49
CA ALA A 315 14.49 -13.52 16.46
C ALA A 315 14.04 -12.77 17.72
N ALA A 316 14.52 -13.16 18.89
CA ALA A 316 14.24 -12.47 20.15
C ALA A 316 14.75 -11.00 20.13
N GLU A 317 15.95 -10.78 19.60
CA GLU A 317 16.53 -9.42 19.48
C GLU A 317 15.73 -8.55 18.51
N ARG A 318 15.29 -9.10 17.37
CA ARG A 318 14.40 -8.38 16.43
C ARG A 318 13.07 -7.99 17.09
N ALA A 319 12.48 -8.90 17.85
CA ALA A 319 11.22 -8.64 18.55
C ALA A 319 11.38 -7.57 19.64
N LEU A 320 12.43 -7.65 20.47
CA LEU A 320 12.70 -6.63 21.50
C LEU A 320 13.04 -5.26 20.89
N SER A 321 13.82 -5.24 19.81
CA SER A 321 14.11 -3.99 19.09
C SER A 321 12.86 -3.35 18.49
N ALA A 322 11.88 -4.16 18.06
CA ALA A 322 10.57 -3.65 17.65
C ALA A 322 9.79 -3.07 18.84
N VAL A 323 9.81 -3.76 19.98
CA VAL A 323 9.13 -3.30 21.21
C VAL A 323 9.73 -1.99 21.72
N ASP A 324 11.05 -1.82 21.71
CA ASP A 324 11.70 -0.55 22.09
C ASP A 324 11.21 0.60 21.22
N GLU A 325 11.09 0.36 19.90
CA GLU A 325 10.59 1.37 18.98
C GLU A 325 9.10 1.65 19.18
N VAL A 326 8.29 0.61 19.51
CA VAL A 326 6.87 0.79 19.90
C VAL A 326 6.76 1.71 21.12
N PHE A 327 7.54 1.45 22.17
CA PHE A 327 7.54 2.30 23.36
C PHE A 327 7.90 3.75 23.04
N ALA A 328 8.94 3.97 22.23
CA ALA A 328 9.35 5.31 21.82
C ALA A 328 8.25 6.04 21.04
N ARG A 329 7.62 5.36 20.07
CA ARG A 329 6.52 5.94 19.25
C ARG A 329 5.30 6.27 20.10
N ILE A 330 4.87 5.34 20.96
CA ILE A 330 3.73 5.58 21.86
C ILE A 330 4.02 6.72 22.84
N ALA A 331 5.24 6.84 23.37
CA ALA A 331 5.63 7.96 24.22
C ALA A 331 5.53 9.32 23.49
N THR A 332 5.95 9.36 22.22
CA THR A 332 5.82 10.55 21.36
C THR A 332 4.34 10.89 21.15
N LEU A 333 3.54 9.93 20.71
CA LEU A 333 2.11 10.10 20.49
C LEU A 333 1.39 10.55 21.78
N ASN A 334 1.73 9.97 22.93
CA ASN A 334 1.14 10.36 24.20
C ASN A 334 1.50 11.80 24.58
N THR A 335 2.70 12.26 24.23
CA THR A 335 3.10 13.66 24.45
C THR A 335 2.26 14.61 23.59
N GLU A 336 2.06 14.28 22.31
CA GLU A 336 1.23 15.04 21.39
C GLU A 336 -0.25 15.04 21.82
N ARG A 337 -0.78 13.87 22.20
CA ARG A 337 -2.16 13.72 22.66
C ARG A 337 -2.44 14.48 23.95
N ARG A 338 -1.47 14.49 24.89
CA ARG A 338 -1.56 15.27 26.13
C ARG A 338 -1.60 16.77 25.85
N ALA A 339 -0.84 17.25 24.87
CA ALA A 339 -0.82 18.66 24.49
C ALA A 339 -2.17 19.18 23.96
N VAL A 340 -3.03 18.27 23.46
CA VAL A 340 -4.38 18.58 22.95
C VAL A 340 -5.49 17.96 23.81
N GLU A 341 -5.19 17.62 25.05
CA GLU A 341 -6.12 17.05 26.05
C GLU A 341 -6.85 15.79 25.59
N ARG A 342 -6.20 14.96 24.73
CA ARG A 342 -6.72 13.65 24.31
C ARG A 342 -6.24 12.53 25.22
N ASN A 343 -6.97 11.40 25.23
CA ASN A 343 -6.61 10.21 25.98
C ASN A 343 -5.25 9.64 25.53
N GLU A 344 -4.39 9.34 26.51
CA GLU A 344 -3.11 8.69 26.28
C GLU A 344 -3.30 7.20 26.00
N PHE A 345 -2.42 6.63 25.16
CA PHE A 345 -2.36 5.19 24.97
C PHE A 345 -1.72 4.50 26.16
N ARG A 346 -2.39 3.46 26.62
CA ARG A 346 -1.87 2.49 27.58
C ARG A 346 -2.07 1.12 26.97
N PHE A 347 -1.06 0.25 27.04
CA PHE A 347 -1.09 -1.04 26.37
C PHE A 347 -0.28 -2.08 27.12
N GLY A 348 -0.39 -3.35 26.69
CA GLY A 348 0.42 -4.46 27.16
C GLY A 348 0.97 -5.26 25.99
N ILE A 349 2.17 -5.81 26.14
CA ILE A 349 2.81 -6.69 25.17
C ILE A 349 3.23 -7.99 25.86
N GLY A 350 2.85 -9.13 25.26
CA GLY A 350 3.34 -10.47 25.62
C GLY A 350 4.23 -11.03 24.52
N LEU A 351 5.44 -11.47 24.87
CA LEU A 351 6.34 -12.17 23.96
C LEU A 351 6.57 -13.60 24.40
N HIS A 352 6.46 -14.54 23.45
CA HIS A 352 6.79 -15.94 23.67
C HIS A 352 7.52 -16.52 22.46
N LEU A 353 8.49 -17.38 22.70
CA LEU A 353 9.18 -18.17 21.67
C LEU A 353 8.62 -19.60 21.70
N GLY A 354 8.07 -20.06 20.59
CA GLY A 354 7.52 -21.41 20.53
C GLY A 354 7.09 -21.85 19.13
N ASP A 355 6.60 -23.08 19.08
CA ASP A 355 6.12 -23.70 17.84
C ASP A 355 4.69 -23.29 17.53
N VAL A 356 4.46 -22.93 16.29
CA VAL A 356 3.13 -22.59 15.74
C VAL A 356 2.87 -23.39 14.46
N ILE A 357 1.60 -23.56 14.16
CA ILE A 357 1.14 -23.99 12.83
C ILE A 357 0.67 -22.74 12.11
N PHE A 358 1.34 -22.41 10.99
CA PHE A 358 1.07 -21.24 10.19
C PHE A 358 0.43 -21.64 8.86
N GLY A 359 -0.77 -21.17 8.57
CA GLY A 359 -1.47 -21.56 7.35
C GLY A 359 -2.95 -21.18 7.33
N ASN A 360 -3.68 -21.81 6.37
CA ASN A 360 -5.09 -21.54 6.10
C ASN A 360 -6.00 -22.26 7.10
N VAL A 361 -6.69 -21.50 7.92
CA VAL A 361 -7.63 -21.98 8.94
C VAL A 361 -8.99 -21.31 8.74
N GLY A 362 -10.09 -22.06 8.83
CA GLY A 362 -11.41 -21.45 8.78
C GLY A 362 -12.51 -22.34 8.18
N ALA A 363 -13.60 -21.69 7.80
CA ALA A 363 -14.77 -22.30 7.18
C ALA A 363 -14.57 -22.47 5.65
N VAL A 364 -15.53 -23.14 5.00
CA VAL A 364 -15.46 -23.38 3.54
C VAL A 364 -15.40 -22.07 2.75
N ASP A 365 -16.17 -21.08 3.19
CA ASP A 365 -16.35 -19.82 2.47
C ASP A 365 -15.55 -18.66 3.09
N ARG A 366 -14.79 -18.91 4.17
CA ARG A 366 -13.99 -17.90 4.86
C ARG A 366 -12.77 -18.54 5.52
N LEU A 367 -11.61 -18.19 4.99
CA LEU A 367 -10.31 -18.61 5.50
C LEU A 367 -9.57 -17.43 6.11
N ASP A 368 -8.87 -17.68 7.21
CA ASP A 368 -7.85 -16.81 7.77
C ASP A 368 -6.49 -17.47 7.55
N PHE A 369 -5.52 -16.71 7.07
CA PHE A 369 -4.13 -17.13 7.04
C PHE A 369 -3.46 -16.64 8.33
N THR A 370 -3.19 -17.55 9.26
CA THR A 370 -2.78 -17.17 10.61
C THR A 370 -1.92 -18.23 11.28
N ALA A 371 -1.30 -17.87 12.41
CA ALA A 371 -0.63 -18.81 13.31
C ALA A 371 -1.61 -19.31 14.36
N ILE A 372 -1.57 -20.60 14.62
CA ILE A 372 -2.32 -21.26 15.71
C ILE A 372 -1.40 -22.16 16.52
N GLY A 373 -1.76 -22.39 17.76
CA GLY A 373 -1.06 -23.30 18.65
C GLY A 373 -1.04 -22.83 20.11
N PRO A 374 -0.54 -23.69 21.02
CA PRO A 374 -0.39 -23.33 22.43
C PRO A 374 0.47 -22.08 22.64
N ALA A 375 1.51 -21.90 21.81
CA ALA A 375 2.43 -20.76 21.87
C ALA A 375 1.71 -19.42 21.63
N VAL A 376 0.78 -19.35 20.67
CA VAL A 376 -0.06 -18.16 20.45
C VAL A 376 -0.90 -17.84 21.67
N ASN A 377 -1.53 -18.87 22.26
CA ASN A 377 -2.33 -18.68 23.45
C ASN A 377 -1.51 -18.16 24.65
N LEU A 378 -0.26 -18.64 24.79
CA LEU A 378 0.62 -18.19 25.87
C LEU A 378 1.00 -16.70 25.68
N ALA A 379 1.31 -16.25 24.47
CA ALA A 379 1.60 -14.84 24.20
C ALA A 379 0.44 -13.92 24.62
N PHE A 380 -0.81 -14.25 24.27
CA PHE A 380 -1.99 -13.48 24.70
C PHE A 380 -2.20 -13.51 26.22
N ARG A 381 -1.87 -14.61 26.88
CA ARG A 381 -1.98 -14.72 28.35
C ARG A 381 -0.91 -13.90 29.05
N LEU A 382 0.30 -13.84 28.51
CA LEU A 382 1.36 -12.95 29.01
C LEU A 382 0.96 -11.48 28.83
N GLU A 383 0.39 -11.13 27.67
CA GLU A 383 -0.16 -9.80 27.44
C GLU A 383 -1.19 -9.45 28.55
N THR A 384 -2.21 -10.29 28.74
CA THR A 384 -3.24 -10.09 29.78
C THR A 384 -2.64 -9.98 31.19
N LEU A 385 -1.59 -10.73 31.49
CA LEU A 385 -0.90 -10.71 32.78
C LEU A 385 -0.15 -9.38 33.00
N THR A 386 0.24 -8.65 31.95
CA THR A 386 0.88 -7.33 32.05
C THR A 386 0.06 -6.37 32.91
N LYS A 387 -1.28 -6.39 32.73
CA LYS A 387 -2.21 -5.56 33.51
C LYS A 387 -2.16 -5.85 35.02
N ARG A 388 -2.05 -7.14 35.36
CA ARG A 388 -2.04 -7.58 36.78
C ARG A 388 -0.73 -7.23 37.47
N LEU A 389 0.38 -7.26 36.74
CA LEU A 389 1.72 -7.00 37.26
C LEU A 389 2.16 -5.54 37.11
N GLY A 390 1.33 -4.67 36.53
CA GLY A 390 1.65 -3.26 36.29
C GLY A 390 2.88 -3.10 35.40
N ARG A 391 3.00 -3.92 34.36
CA ARG A 391 4.10 -3.91 33.39
C ARG A 391 3.55 -3.72 31.99
N ASP A 392 4.31 -3.11 31.09
CA ASP A 392 3.90 -2.94 29.71
C ASP A 392 4.43 -4.07 28.80
N LEU A 393 5.46 -4.82 29.28
CA LEU A 393 6.01 -5.97 28.60
C LEU A 393 6.20 -7.14 29.57
N LEU A 394 5.74 -8.33 29.15
CA LEU A 394 6.10 -9.60 29.76
C LEU A 394 6.58 -10.59 28.70
N VAL A 395 7.56 -11.39 29.06
CA VAL A 395 8.09 -12.45 28.20
C VAL A 395 8.10 -13.79 28.94
N SER A 396 7.95 -14.89 28.21
CA SER A 396 8.00 -16.24 28.76
C SER A 396 9.40 -16.67 29.13
N HIS A 397 9.50 -17.80 29.84
CA HIS A 397 10.76 -18.47 30.15
C HIS A 397 11.53 -18.87 28.87
N ASP A 398 10.86 -19.45 27.87
CA ASP A 398 11.50 -19.88 26.62
C ASP A 398 12.07 -18.67 25.83
N PHE A 399 11.35 -17.57 25.83
CA PHE A 399 11.85 -16.33 25.23
C PHE A 399 13.05 -15.79 26.00
N ALA A 400 12.97 -15.76 27.32
CA ALA A 400 14.07 -15.27 28.17
C ALA A 400 15.35 -16.11 28.02
N GLY A 401 15.20 -17.44 27.89
CA GLY A 401 16.32 -18.35 27.64
C GLY A 401 17.01 -18.13 26.28
N ALA A 402 16.31 -17.60 25.28
CA ALA A 402 16.88 -17.26 23.99
C ALA A 402 17.43 -15.81 23.94
N CYS A 403 16.99 -14.95 24.84
CA CYS A 403 17.28 -13.52 24.81
C CYS A 403 18.72 -13.21 25.22
N ARG A 404 19.40 -12.34 24.48
CA ARG A 404 20.76 -11.85 24.84
C ARG A 404 20.73 -10.66 25.79
N ARG A 405 19.60 -9.98 25.91
CA ARG A 405 19.46 -8.83 26.81
C ARG A 405 19.18 -9.28 28.23
N PRO A 406 19.65 -8.55 29.25
CA PRO A 406 19.34 -8.86 30.63
C PRO A 406 17.83 -8.66 30.88
N LEU A 407 17.18 -9.72 31.33
CA LEU A 407 15.78 -9.74 31.76
C LEU A 407 15.71 -10.02 33.24
N VAL A 408 14.71 -9.46 33.91
CA VAL A 408 14.47 -9.66 35.35
C VAL A 408 13.31 -10.62 35.53
N SER A 409 13.54 -11.71 36.30
CA SER A 409 12.45 -12.62 36.66
C SER A 409 11.48 -11.87 37.59
N LEU A 410 10.21 -11.98 37.25
CA LEU A 410 9.10 -11.44 38.03
C LEU A 410 8.39 -12.54 38.82
N GLY A 411 8.97 -13.75 38.80
CA GLY A 411 8.49 -14.93 39.52
C GLY A 411 7.51 -15.79 38.73
N PHE A 412 6.97 -16.79 39.43
CA PHE A 412 6.03 -17.75 38.87
C PHE A 412 4.59 -17.26 39.01
N HIS A 413 3.85 -17.28 37.93
CA HIS A 413 2.46 -16.83 37.91
C HIS A 413 1.53 -17.86 37.29
N PRO A 414 0.35 -18.07 37.89
CA PRO A 414 -0.65 -18.95 37.32
C PRO A 414 -1.17 -18.34 36.02
N VAL A 415 -1.03 -19.09 34.93
CA VAL A 415 -1.52 -18.72 33.61
C VAL A 415 -2.67 -19.65 33.25
N LYS A 416 -3.84 -19.08 32.89
CA LYS A 416 -5.05 -19.84 32.61
C LYS A 416 -4.79 -20.96 31.58
N GLY A 417 -5.04 -22.23 31.95
CA GLY A 417 -4.91 -23.38 31.05
C GLY A 417 -3.50 -23.96 30.93
N LEU A 418 -2.56 -23.52 31.75
CA LEU A 418 -1.35 -24.29 32.05
C LEU A 418 -1.55 -25.04 33.39
N SER A 419 -1.01 -26.25 33.47
CA SER A 419 -1.07 -27.07 34.69
C SER A 419 -0.12 -26.53 35.75
N GLU A 420 0.97 -25.91 35.36
CA GLU A 420 1.99 -25.36 36.22
C GLU A 420 2.10 -23.84 36.04
N PRO A 421 2.49 -23.08 37.08
CA PRO A 421 2.76 -21.66 36.95
C PRO A 421 3.92 -21.40 36.00
N GLU A 422 3.78 -20.39 35.17
CA GLU A 422 4.81 -19.94 34.24
C GLU A 422 5.72 -18.92 34.90
N GLU A 423 7.03 -19.08 34.75
CA GLU A 423 7.99 -18.03 35.13
C GLU A 423 8.00 -16.95 34.08
N VAL A 424 7.74 -15.72 34.48
CA VAL A 424 7.67 -14.59 33.56
C VAL A 424 8.76 -13.57 33.84
N PHE A 425 9.21 -12.91 32.79
CA PHE A 425 10.30 -11.95 32.86
C PHE A 425 9.86 -10.60 32.26
N GLY A 426 10.57 -9.54 32.64
CA GLY A 426 10.40 -8.20 32.11
C GLY A 426 11.73 -7.50 31.90
N LEU A 427 11.73 -6.35 31.22
CA LEU A 427 12.88 -5.46 31.16
C LEU A 427 13.14 -4.85 32.54
N GLY A 428 14.43 -4.64 32.94
CA GLY A 428 14.82 -4.18 34.26
C GLY A 428 14.09 -2.91 34.67
N ASP A 429 14.44 -1.75 34.31
CA ASP A 429 13.94 -0.48 34.87
C ASP A 429 12.69 0.12 34.22
N HIS A 430 11.94 -0.62 33.41
CA HIS A 430 10.64 -0.17 32.88
C HIS A 430 9.47 -0.63 33.78
N ALA A 431 9.36 -0.04 34.97
CA ALA A 431 8.07 0.05 35.61
C ALA A 431 7.19 0.98 34.78
N SER A 432 5.95 0.58 34.44
CA SER A 432 4.97 1.44 33.75
C SER A 432 5.03 2.85 34.33
N ALA A 433 5.17 3.84 33.48
CA ALA A 433 4.77 5.18 33.84
C ALA A 433 3.24 5.13 34.03
N ILE A 434 2.82 4.93 35.28
CA ILE A 434 1.43 4.93 35.72
C ILE A 434 0.86 6.33 35.57
#